data_1a71979fadcf28efe164ec6535e2bb05
#
_entry.id   1a71979fadcf28efe164ec6535e2bb05
#
_cell.length_a   1.000
_cell.length_b   1.000
_cell.length_c   1.000
_cell.angle_alpha   90.00
_cell.angle_beta   90.00
_cell.angle_gamma   90.00
#
_symmetry.space_group_name_H-M   'P 1'
#
loop_
_entity.id
_entity.type
_entity.pdbx_description
1 polymer ?
#
loop_
_entity_poly.entity_id
_entity_poly.type
_entity_poly.pdbx_seq_one_letter_code
_entity_poly.pdbx_strand_id
1 'polypeptide(L)'
;RKIALRKRPKTGLLAGLWEYPNVEGALDETAAGAAVEAMGLSVIDWQSRLTAKHIFTHVEWRMTGYALTVRGDGPAELEWVDAAGLAARSVPSAFARYYEEAKRELEMK
;
A
#
# COMPACT_ATOMS: atom_id res chain seq x y z
N ARG A 1 9.74 -5.19 11.77
CA ARG A 1 8.61 -5.14 10.82
C ARG A 1 8.97 -4.35 9.58
N LYS A 2 8.43 -4.76 8.46
CA LYS A 2 8.63 -4.07 7.19
C LYS A 2 7.31 -3.95 6.45
N ILE A 3 7.21 -2.93 5.61
CA ILE A 3 6.04 -2.66 4.77
C ILE A 3 6.48 -2.65 3.32
N ALA A 4 5.62 -3.20 2.45
CA ALA A 4 5.88 -3.23 1.02
C ALA A 4 5.51 -1.90 0.37
N LEU A 5 6.43 -1.36 -0.43
CA LEU A 5 6.21 -0.20 -1.29
C LEU A 5 6.60 -0.55 -2.71
N ARG A 6 6.04 0.15 -3.67
CA ARG A 6 6.49 0.06 -5.06
C ARG A 6 6.50 1.46 -5.66
N LYS A 7 7.33 1.65 -6.68
CA LYS A 7 7.45 2.93 -7.36
C LYS A 7 6.41 3.03 -8.47
N ARG A 8 5.71 4.16 -8.53
CA ARG A 8 4.76 4.42 -9.61
C ARG A 8 5.48 4.61 -10.93
N PRO A 9 4.78 4.39 -12.08
CA PRO A 9 5.37 4.62 -13.40
C PRO A 9 5.96 6.04 -13.53
N LYS A 10 6.90 6.21 -14.44
CA LYS A 10 7.58 7.48 -14.69
C LYS A 10 6.68 8.53 -15.35
N THR A 11 5.51 8.12 -15.83
CA THR A 11 4.54 9.00 -16.49
C THR A 11 3.17 8.87 -15.84
N GLY A 12 2.32 9.86 -16.03
CA GLY A 12 0.99 9.86 -15.48
C GLY A 12 0.91 10.52 -14.11
N LEU A 13 -0.23 10.33 -13.46
CA LEU A 13 -0.53 10.95 -12.17
C LEU A 13 0.42 10.45 -11.09
N LEU A 14 1.02 11.37 -10.32
CA LEU A 14 1.99 11.08 -9.25
C LEU A 14 3.20 10.25 -9.74
N ALA A 15 3.65 10.53 -10.95
CA ALA A 15 4.73 9.78 -11.60
C ALA A 15 6.01 9.76 -10.74
N GLY A 16 6.63 8.59 -10.66
CA GLY A 16 7.91 8.40 -9.99
C GLY A 16 7.86 8.44 -8.46
N LEU A 17 6.69 8.64 -7.86
CA LEU A 17 6.53 8.61 -6.41
C LEU A 17 6.24 7.19 -5.93
N TRP A 18 6.33 6.99 -4.62
CA TRP A 18 6.13 5.67 -4.03
C TRP A 18 4.67 5.45 -3.63
N GLU A 19 4.21 4.21 -3.69
CA GLU A 19 2.85 3.84 -3.31
C GLU A 19 2.83 2.50 -2.59
N TYR A 20 1.73 2.24 -1.87
CA TYR A 20 1.44 0.91 -1.37
C TYR A 20 0.93 0.04 -2.51
N PRO A 21 1.19 -1.27 -2.51
CA PRO A 21 0.68 -2.15 -3.56
C PRO A 21 -0.83 -1.99 -3.69
N ASN A 22 -1.31 -1.79 -4.91
CA ASN A 22 -2.72 -1.56 -5.14
C ASN A 22 -3.13 -2.05 -6.52
N VAL A 23 -4.42 -2.21 -6.69
CA VAL A 23 -5.05 -2.52 -7.99
C VAL A 23 -6.29 -1.64 -8.12
N GLU A 24 -6.70 -1.38 -9.34
CA GLU A 24 -7.93 -0.65 -9.61
C GLU A 24 -9.14 -1.52 -9.31
N GLY A 25 -10.21 -0.88 -8.87
CA GLY A 25 -11.48 -1.52 -8.57
C GLY A 25 -11.82 -1.54 -7.10
N ALA A 26 -13.07 -1.77 -6.80
CA ALA A 26 -13.58 -1.87 -5.44
C ALA A 26 -13.49 -3.34 -5.00
N LEU A 27 -12.46 -3.69 -4.25
CA LEU A 27 -12.24 -5.05 -3.78
C LEU A 27 -12.77 -5.22 -2.35
N ASP A 28 -13.50 -6.31 -2.12
CA ASP A 28 -13.80 -6.77 -0.77
C ASP A 28 -12.62 -7.56 -0.21
N GLU A 29 -12.73 -8.05 1.03
CA GLU A 29 -11.67 -8.83 1.66
C GLU A 29 -11.26 -10.05 0.85
N THR A 30 -12.23 -10.78 0.32
CA THR A 30 -11.95 -12.00 -0.46
C THR A 30 -11.14 -11.68 -1.71
N ALA A 31 -11.57 -10.67 -2.46
CA ALA A 31 -10.88 -10.26 -3.67
C ALA A 31 -9.50 -9.65 -3.37
N ALA A 32 -9.39 -8.88 -2.28
CA ALA A 32 -8.10 -8.31 -1.85
C ALA A 32 -7.12 -9.42 -1.45
N GLY A 33 -7.57 -10.41 -0.69
CA GLY A 33 -6.74 -11.57 -0.34
C GLY A 33 -6.27 -12.34 -1.55
N ALA A 34 -7.16 -12.57 -2.52
CA ALA A 34 -6.80 -13.24 -3.77
C ALA A 34 -5.76 -12.44 -4.57
N ALA A 35 -5.88 -11.12 -4.60
CA ALA A 35 -4.91 -10.26 -5.27
C ALA A 35 -3.53 -10.35 -4.62
N VAL A 36 -3.47 -10.37 -3.29
CA VAL A 36 -2.22 -10.52 -2.54
C VAL A 36 -1.59 -11.89 -2.81
N GLU A 37 -2.38 -12.95 -2.79
CA GLU A 37 -1.88 -14.30 -3.06
C GLU A 37 -1.39 -14.45 -4.50
N ALA A 38 -2.02 -13.76 -5.45
CA ALA A 38 -1.57 -13.74 -6.84
C ALA A 38 -0.18 -13.09 -7.00
N MET A 39 0.26 -12.30 -6.03
CA MET A 39 1.62 -11.74 -5.99
C MET A 39 2.65 -12.73 -5.42
N GLY A 40 2.24 -13.93 -5.07
CA GLY A 40 3.12 -14.91 -4.44
C GLY A 40 3.28 -14.75 -2.94
N LEU A 41 2.42 -13.95 -2.31
CA LEU A 41 2.42 -13.74 -0.87
C LEU A 41 1.35 -14.61 -0.21
N SER A 42 1.60 -15.04 1.01
CA SER A 42 0.62 -15.79 1.80
C SER A 42 0.05 -14.88 2.88
N VAL A 43 -1.27 -14.70 2.92
CA VAL A 43 -1.91 -13.90 3.95
C VAL A 43 -1.94 -14.70 5.26
N ILE A 44 -1.39 -14.10 6.32
CA ILE A 44 -1.34 -14.72 7.65
C ILE A 44 -2.42 -14.14 8.54
N ASP A 45 -2.61 -12.83 8.51
CA ASP A 45 -3.55 -12.15 9.39
C ASP A 45 -4.04 -10.83 8.78
N TRP A 46 -5.24 -10.44 9.16
CA TRP A 46 -5.86 -9.18 8.76
C TRP A 46 -5.85 -8.24 9.96
N GLN A 47 -5.26 -7.05 9.83
CA GLN A 47 -5.20 -6.08 10.90
C GLN A 47 -6.32 -5.04 10.83
N SER A 48 -6.48 -4.40 9.67
CA SER A 48 -7.44 -3.31 9.56
C SER A 48 -7.91 -3.08 8.13
N ARG A 49 -9.02 -2.35 8.03
CA ARG A 49 -9.57 -1.87 6.77
C ARG A 49 -9.82 -0.37 6.91
N LEU A 50 -9.29 0.42 5.98
CA LEU A 50 -9.44 1.87 5.99
C LEU A 50 -9.91 2.35 4.62
N THR A 51 -10.86 3.27 4.62
CA THR A 51 -11.29 3.93 3.38
C THR A 51 -10.77 5.35 3.37
N ALA A 52 -10.47 5.86 2.18
CA ALA A 52 -10.03 7.22 1.98
C ALA A 52 -10.44 7.72 0.61
N LYS A 53 -10.49 9.03 0.48
CA LYS A 53 -10.80 9.70 -0.77
C LYS A 53 -9.81 10.84 -0.98
N HIS A 54 -9.33 10.99 -2.20
CA HIS A 54 -8.48 12.11 -2.56
C HIS A 54 -8.93 12.70 -3.90
N ILE A 55 -9.06 14.02 -3.97
CA ILE A 55 -9.50 14.72 -5.16
C ILE A 55 -8.31 15.46 -5.77
N PHE A 56 -7.98 15.08 -7.00
CA PHE A 56 -7.10 15.87 -7.86
C PHE A 56 -7.98 16.85 -8.69
N THR A 57 -7.38 17.71 -9.48
CA THR A 57 -8.13 18.73 -10.21
C THR A 57 -9.29 18.14 -11.03
N HIS A 58 -9.10 17.00 -11.69
CA HIS A 58 -10.11 16.37 -12.55
C HIS A 58 -10.35 14.90 -12.24
N VAL A 59 -9.73 14.37 -11.18
CA VAL A 59 -9.80 12.95 -10.86
C VAL A 59 -10.07 12.80 -9.37
N GLU A 60 -10.99 11.91 -9.03
CA GLU A 60 -11.26 11.53 -7.65
C GLU A 60 -10.86 10.07 -7.44
N TRP A 61 -10.00 9.84 -6.46
CA TRP A 61 -9.66 8.49 -6.03
C TRP A 61 -10.48 8.12 -4.80
N ARG A 62 -11.25 7.06 -4.93
CA ARG A 62 -11.91 6.41 -3.79
C ARG A 62 -11.14 5.12 -3.51
N MET A 63 -10.60 5.02 -2.31
CA MET A 63 -9.68 3.96 -1.96
C MET A 63 -10.20 3.15 -0.79
N THR A 64 -10.00 1.84 -0.85
CA THR A 64 -10.15 0.95 0.30
C THR A 64 -8.80 0.28 0.53
N GLY A 65 -8.25 0.45 1.72
CA GLY A 65 -6.98 -0.14 2.08
C GLY A 65 -7.15 -1.23 3.13
N TYR A 66 -6.36 -2.27 3.00
CA TYR A 66 -6.33 -3.39 3.95
C TYR A 66 -4.92 -3.53 4.49
N ALA A 67 -4.79 -3.57 5.80
CA ALA A 67 -3.53 -3.87 6.46
C ALA A 67 -3.49 -5.37 6.77
N LEU A 68 -2.51 -6.04 6.20
CA LEU A 68 -2.36 -7.48 6.29
C LEU A 68 -0.96 -7.85 6.77
N THR A 69 -0.87 -8.93 7.53
CA THR A 69 0.40 -9.60 7.75
C THR A 69 0.53 -10.71 6.71
N VAL A 70 1.66 -10.74 6.01
CA VAL A 70 1.91 -11.70 4.95
C VAL A 70 3.26 -12.39 5.13
N ARG A 71 3.43 -13.51 4.43
CA ARG A 71 4.70 -14.25 4.34
C ARG A 71 5.13 -14.28 2.89
N GLY A 72 6.44 -14.12 2.65
CA GLY A 72 7.02 -14.15 1.32
C GLY A 72 7.55 -12.78 0.92
N ASP A 73 8.24 -12.71 -0.20
CA ASP A 73 8.86 -11.49 -0.70
C ASP A 73 8.01 -10.79 -1.77
N GLY A 74 7.15 -11.54 -2.44
CA GLY A 74 6.34 -11.02 -3.54
C GLY A 74 7.17 -10.71 -4.79
N PRO A 75 6.61 -9.93 -5.73
CA PRO A 75 7.30 -9.59 -6.96
C PRO A 75 8.50 -8.68 -6.71
N ALA A 76 9.45 -8.69 -7.63
CA ALA A 76 10.70 -7.93 -7.51
C ALA A 76 10.49 -6.41 -7.40
N GLU A 77 9.40 -5.90 -7.92
CA GLU A 77 9.06 -4.47 -7.86
C GLU A 77 8.67 -3.99 -6.45
N LEU A 78 8.38 -4.90 -5.53
CA LEU A 78 8.09 -4.54 -4.15
C LEU A 78 9.40 -4.32 -3.39
N GLU A 79 9.48 -3.20 -2.68
CA GLU A 79 10.55 -2.95 -1.74
C GLU A 79 9.98 -3.00 -0.33
N TRP A 80 10.58 -3.83 0.50
CA TRP A 80 10.19 -3.98 1.89
C TRP A 80 11.04 -3.04 2.75
N VAL A 81 10.39 -2.09 3.40
CA VAL A 81 11.07 -1.04 4.15
C VAL A 81 10.66 -1.02 5.61
N ASP A 82 11.60 -0.63 6.47
CA ASP A 82 11.34 -0.33 7.87
C ASP A 82 10.87 1.12 8.02
N ALA A 83 10.73 1.60 9.27
CA ALA A 83 10.28 2.96 9.54
C ALA A 83 11.21 4.02 8.91
N ALA A 84 12.53 3.82 8.98
CA ALA A 84 13.49 4.74 8.38
C ALA A 84 13.39 4.72 6.85
N GLY A 85 13.21 3.55 6.27
CA GLY A 85 13.03 3.40 4.82
C GLY A 85 11.75 4.05 4.32
N LEU A 86 10.65 3.95 5.08
CA LEU A 86 9.41 4.63 4.74
C LEU A 86 9.59 6.16 4.79
N ALA A 87 10.22 6.66 5.85
CA ALA A 87 10.47 8.10 6.02
C ALA A 87 11.36 8.67 4.92
N ALA A 88 12.26 7.87 4.37
CA ALA A 88 13.19 8.29 3.32
C ALA A 88 12.57 8.35 1.93
N ARG A 89 11.35 7.87 1.75
CA ARG A 89 10.69 7.79 0.46
C ARG A 89 9.57 8.80 0.33
N SER A 90 9.38 9.33 -0.89
CA SER A 90 8.31 10.29 -1.19
C SER A 90 7.01 9.55 -1.45
N VAL A 91 6.18 9.43 -0.42
CA VAL A 91 4.82 8.88 -0.53
C VAL A 91 3.85 10.05 -0.63
N PRO A 92 3.01 10.10 -1.68
CA PRO A 92 2.11 11.24 -1.88
C PRO A 92 1.09 11.43 -0.76
N SER A 93 0.70 12.66 -0.54
CA SER A 93 -0.34 13.01 0.45
C SER A 93 -1.70 12.37 0.15
N ALA A 94 -1.94 11.94 -1.08
CA ALA A 94 -3.12 11.15 -1.43
C ALA A 94 -3.25 9.88 -0.58
N PHE A 95 -2.14 9.35 -0.09
CA PHE A 95 -2.08 8.15 0.75
C PHE A 95 -1.87 8.47 2.24
N ALA A 96 -2.09 9.71 2.66
CA ALA A 96 -1.78 10.16 4.02
C ALA A 96 -2.40 9.27 5.10
N ARG A 97 -3.64 8.84 4.91
CA ARG A 97 -4.33 7.98 5.88
C ARG A 97 -3.64 6.62 6.03
N TYR A 98 -3.20 6.05 4.91
CA TYR A 98 -2.48 4.78 4.89
C TYR A 98 -1.05 4.93 5.39
N TYR A 99 -0.45 6.08 5.16
CA TYR A 99 0.88 6.41 5.68
C TYR A 99 0.88 6.40 7.21
N GLU A 100 -0.12 7.02 7.83
CA GLU A 100 -0.23 7.03 9.29
C GLU A 100 -0.43 5.63 9.85
N GLU A 101 -1.23 4.80 9.19
CA GLU A 101 -1.43 3.42 9.60
C GLU A 101 -0.15 2.60 9.44
N ALA A 102 0.55 2.76 8.33
CA ALA A 102 1.82 2.09 8.07
C ALA A 102 2.88 2.46 9.11
N LYS A 103 2.98 3.75 9.41
CA LYS A 103 3.90 4.27 10.41
C LYS A 103 3.61 3.67 11.78
N ARG A 104 2.34 3.59 12.15
CA ARG A 104 1.91 3.00 13.42
C ARG A 104 2.32 1.53 13.49
N GLU A 105 2.08 0.75 12.44
CA GLU A 105 2.43 -0.65 12.38
C GLU A 105 3.95 -0.87 12.48
N LEU A 106 4.74 -0.02 11.85
CA LEU A 106 6.20 -0.10 11.89
C LEU A 106 6.77 0.28 13.27
N GLU A 107 6.07 1.11 14.02
CA GLU A 107 6.47 1.53 15.36
C GLU A 107 6.03 0.55 16.46
N MET A 108 5.15 -0.38 16.14
CA MET A 108 4.72 -1.42 17.08
C MET A 108 5.83 -2.43 17.33
N LYS A 109 5.97 -2.81 18.57
CA LYS A 109 6.97 -3.82 18.97
C LYS A 109 6.34 -5.20 19.14
#